data_4d36ac5b78e1d73c269ebd9c553e43cb
#
_entry.id   4d36ac5b78e1d73c269ebd9c553e43cb
#
_cell.length_a   1.000
_cell.length_b   1.000
_cell.length_c   1.000
_cell.angle_alpha   90.00
_cell.angle_beta   90.00
_cell.angle_gamma   90.00
#
_symmetry.space_group_name_H-M   'P 1'
#
loop_
_entity.id
_entity.type
_entity.pdbx_description
1 polymer ?
#
loop_
_entity_poly.entity_id
_entity_poly.type
_entity_poly.pdbx_seq_one_letter_code
_entity_poly.pdbx_strand_id
1 'polypeptide(L)'
;GGLHFIGLDTMVPGRPHGELDDAQLDWLAATLAHCTGQPVMIFMHHPPLTSGMAAMDACGLLRGRERLAELVRAHGGVQLIAAGYMHRGIVGALGGAPVVVAPSCSHQLALDLRPQGGLAVQMEPPQVGLYRWTPQDGLACHFSHVQAYPGPFPV
;
A
#
# COMPACT_ATOMS: atom_id res chain seq x y z
N GLY A 1 -0.46 -19.19 14.75
CA GLY A 1 -1.41 -18.11 14.52
C GLY A 1 -1.42 -17.69 13.07
N GLY A 2 -2.60 -17.34 12.57
CA GLY A 2 -2.78 -16.83 11.20
C GLY A 2 -2.51 -15.33 11.10
N LEU A 3 -2.36 -14.83 9.90
CA LEU A 3 -2.35 -13.41 9.57
C LEU A 3 -3.79 -12.98 9.24
N HIS A 4 -4.26 -11.89 9.87
CA HIS A 4 -5.56 -11.31 9.55
C HIS A 4 -5.42 -10.33 8.37
N PHE A 5 -6.37 -10.38 7.46
CA PHE A 5 -6.44 -9.48 6.30
C PHE A 5 -7.62 -8.53 6.45
N ILE A 6 -7.36 -7.23 6.35
CA ILE A 6 -8.37 -6.17 6.42
C ILE A 6 -8.29 -5.35 5.13
N GLY A 7 -9.38 -5.35 4.36
CA GLY A 7 -9.52 -4.50 3.16
C GLY A 7 -10.22 -3.19 3.50
N LEU A 8 -9.67 -2.07 3.04
CA LEU A 8 -10.29 -0.74 3.17
C LEU A 8 -10.68 -0.22 1.79
N ASP A 9 -11.93 0.16 1.64
CA ASP A 9 -12.42 0.81 0.43
C ASP A 9 -12.09 2.30 0.48
N THR A 10 -11.19 2.72 -0.38
CA THR A 10 -10.77 4.12 -0.49
C THR A 10 -11.41 4.84 -1.67
N MET A 11 -12.33 4.20 -2.39
CA MET A 11 -12.92 4.77 -3.59
C MET A 11 -13.92 5.88 -3.27
N VAL A 12 -13.82 6.99 -4.00
CA VAL A 12 -14.80 8.07 -4.00
C VAL A 12 -15.46 8.11 -5.38
N PRO A 13 -16.76 7.82 -5.52
CA PRO A 13 -17.40 7.76 -6.82
C PRO A 13 -17.20 9.04 -7.64
N GLY A 14 -16.67 8.89 -8.86
CA GLY A 14 -16.43 9.99 -9.79
C GLY A 14 -15.23 10.90 -9.44
N ARG A 15 -14.38 10.48 -8.52
CA ARG A 15 -13.16 11.21 -8.14
C ARG A 15 -11.91 10.32 -8.32
N PRO A 16 -10.75 10.91 -8.65
CA PRO A 16 -9.52 10.15 -8.78
C PRO A 16 -8.80 9.93 -7.44
N HIS A 17 -9.15 10.67 -6.39
CA HIS A 17 -8.55 10.54 -5.06
C HIS A 17 -9.30 9.53 -4.19
N GLY A 18 -8.62 9.08 -3.14
CA GLY A 18 -9.18 8.22 -2.11
C GLY A 18 -9.52 8.96 -0.83
N GLU A 19 -10.50 8.42 -0.11
CA GLU A 19 -10.87 8.83 1.24
C GLU A 19 -11.18 7.62 2.11
N LEU A 20 -11.00 7.78 3.43
CA LEU A 20 -11.55 6.93 4.46
C LEU A 20 -12.48 7.80 5.32
N ASP A 21 -13.76 7.53 5.28
CA ASP A 21 -14.74 8.24 6.09
C ASP A 21 -14.74 7.76 7.56
N ASP A 22 -15.46 8.51 8.41
CA ASP A 22 -15.48 8.19 9.84
C ASP A 22 -16.15 6.86 10.15
N ALA A 23 -17.18 6.47 9.39
CA ALA A 23 -17.86 5.20 9.56
C ALA A 23 -16.94 4.00 9.27
N GLN A 24 -16.15 4.09 8.20
CA GLN A 24 -15.17 3.05 7.86
C GLN A 24 -14.03 2.99 8.88
N LEU A 25 -13.58 4.15 9.38
CA LEU A 25 -12.53 4.20 10.42
C LEU A 25 -13.04 3.70 11.78
N ASP A 26 -14.32 3.93 12.13
CA ASP A 26 -14.96 3.34 13.31
C ASP A 26 -15.07 1.81 13.18
N TRP A 27 -15.47 1.32 12.01
CA TRP A 27 -15.48 -0.09 11.71
C TRP A 27 -14.07 -0.72 11.81
N LEU A 28 -13.05 -0.03 11.27
CA LEU A 28 -11.65 -0.48 11.38
C LEU A 28 -11.21 -0.56 12.84
N ALA A 29 -11.53 0.46 13.65
CA ALA A 29 -11.20 0.48 15.07
C ALA A 29 -11.80 -0.75 15.82
N ALA A 30 -13.08 -1.02 15.57
CA ALA A 30 -13.75 -2.19 16.15
C ALA A 30 -13.12 -3.51 15.64
N THR A 31 -12.82 -3.60 14.35
CA THR A 31 -12.19 -4.79 13.75
C THR A 31 -10.80 -5.05 14.34
N LEU A 32 -9.97 -4.01 14.45
CA LEU A 32 -8.65 -4.12 15.07
C LEU A 32 -8.72 -4.53 16.54
N ALA A 33 -9.72 -4.05 17.28
CA ALA A 33 -9.93 -4.47 18.67
C ALA A 33 -10.22 -5.98 18.80
N HIS A 34 -10.92 -6.58 17.84
CA HIS A 34 -11.13 -8.04 17.79
C HIS A 34 -9.86 -8.83 17.43
N CYS A 35 -8.89 -8.17 16.80
CA CYS A 35 -7.59 -8.76 16.42
C CYS A 35 -6.46 -8.38 17.38
N THR A 36 -6.77 -7.89 18.60
CA THR A 36 -5.75 -7.45 19.57
C THR A 36 -4.70 -8.53 19.81
N GLY A 37 -3.42 -8.14 19.71
CA GLY A 37 -2.29 -9.04 19.87
C GLY A 37 -2.07 -10.03 18.73
N GLN A 38 -2.81 -9.90 17.63
CA GLN A 38 -2.67 -10.75 16.46
C GLN A 38 -2.05 -9.97 15.29
N PRO A 39 -1.28 -10.64 14.41
CA PRO A 39 -0.71 -9.97 13.23
C PRO A 39 -1.80 -9.66 12.20
N VAL A 40 -1.76 -8.42 11.69
CA VAL A 40 -2.72 -7.90 10.73
C VAL A 40 -1.98 -7.39 9.50
N MET A 41 -2.52 -7.64 8.30
CA MET A 41 -2.16 -6.97 7.06
C MET A 41 -3.37 -6.17 6.59
N ILE A 42 -3.18 -4.88 6.33
CA ILE A 42 -4.20 -4.00 5.73
C ILE A 42 -3.89 -3.86 4.25
N PHE A 43 -4.92 -3.83 3.41
CA PHE A 43 -4.77 -3.51 1.99
C PHE A 43 -5.83 -2.50 1.54
N MET A 44 -5.44 -1.61 0.63
CA MET A 44 -6.27 -0.55 0.09
C MET A 44 -5.78 -0.14 -1.30
N HIS A 45 -6.57 0.66 -2.03
CA HIS A 45 -6.14 1.12 -3.35
C HIS A 45 -5.23 2.35 -3.27
N HIS A 46 -5.73 3.46 -2.70
CA HIS A 46 -4.95 4.70 -2.58
C HIS A 46 -4.00 4.61 -1.38
N PRO A 47 -2.68 4.80 -1.58
CA PRO A 47 -1.71 4.62 -0.50
C PRO A 47 -1.78 5.75 0.53
N PRO A 48 -1.65 5.42 1.82
CA PRO A 48 -1.70 6.40 2.90
C PRO A 48 -0.31 7.03 3.16
N LEU A 49 0.42 7.36 2.11
CA LEU A 49 1.73 8.02 2.16
C LEU A 49 1.82 9.12 1.12
N THR A 50 2.81 9.99 1.27
CA THR A 50 3.22 10.96 0.26
C THR A 50 4.38 10.38 -0.52
N SER A 51 4.22 10.25 -1.83
CA SER A 51 5.21 9.64 -2.72
C SER A 51 6.31 10.61 -3.16
N GLY A 52 6.04 11.91 -3.10
CA GLY A 52 6.86 12.97 -3.69
C GLY A 52 6.56 13.23 -5.17
N MET A 53 5.72 12.42 -5.79
CA MET A 53 5.20 12.65 -7.15
C MET A 53 3.99 13.57 -7.05
N ALA A 54 4.19 14.89 -7.20
CA ALA A 54 3.18 15.92 -6.88
C ALA A 54 1.81 15.66 -7.53
N ALA A 55 1.79 15.26 -8.80
CA ALA A 55 0.55 14.97 -9.53
C ALA A 55 -0.21 13.75 -8.95
N MET A 56 0.50 12.74 -8.44
CA MET A 56 -0.11 11.57 -7.81
C MET A 56 -0.52 11.83 -6.37
N ASP A 57 0.27 12.60 -5.64
CA ASP A 57 -0.04 12.97 -4.26
C ASP A 57 -1.30 13.85 -4.17
N ALA A 58 -1.58 14.63 -5.23
CA ALA A 58 -2.81 15.42 -5.36
C ALA A 58 -4.08 14.55 -5.49
N CYS A 59 -3.94 13.27 -5.82
CA CYS A 59 -5.06 12.33 -5.92
C CYS A 59 -4.81 11.01 -5.13
N GLY A 60 -3.92 11.04 -4.15
CA GLY A 60 -3.72 9.94 -3.20
C GLY A 60 -4.85 9.81 -2.17
N LEU A 61 -4.56 9.29 -0.99
CA LEU A 61 -5.50 9.26 0.13
C LEU A 61 -5.56 10.64 0.79
N LEU A 62 -6.62 11.42 0.51
CA LEU A 62 -6.74 12.82 0.94
C LEU A 62 -7.46 13.00 2.29
N ARG A 63 -8.23 11.99 2.74
CA ARG A 63 -8.97 12.03 4.02
C ARG A 63 -8.76 10.75 4.81
N GLY A 64 -8.72 10.88 6.15
CA GLY A 64 -8.69 9.76 7.09
C GLY A 64 -7.29 9.20 7.39
N ARG A 65 -6.24 9.73 6.78
CA ARG A 65 -4.86 9.26 6.92
C ARG A 65 -4.34 9.36 8.36
N GLU A 66 -4.58 10.48 9.04
CA GLU A 66 -4.11 10.72 10.39
C GLU A 66 -4.75 9.73 11.37
N ARG A 67 -6.08 9.57 11.28
CA ARG A 67 -6.79 8.62 12.14
C ARG A 67 -6.41 7.17 11.85
N LEU A 68 -6.20 6.81 10.58
CA LEU A 68 -5.64 5.51 10.22
C LEU A 68 -4.28 5.28 10.89
N ALA A 69 -3.40 6.28 10.87
CA ALA A 69 -2.08 6.20 11.51
C ALA A 69 -2.18 5.99 13.03
N GLU A 70 -3.15 6.64 13.68
CA GLU A 70 -3.42 6.45 15.11
C GLU A 70 -3.91 5.04 15.42
N LEU A 71 -4.85 4.51 14.65
CA LEU A 71 -5.38 3.16 14.81
C LEU A 71 -4.30 2.09 14.60
N VAL A 72 -3.49 2.24 13.56
CA VAL A 72 -2.34 1.35 13.27
C VAL A 72 -1.34 1.36 14.42
N ARG A 73 -0.99 2.56 14.92
CA ARG A 73 -0.07 2.70 16.05
C ARG A 73 -0.62 2.09 17.33
N ALA A 74 -1.89 2.32 17.63
CA ALA A 74 -2.55 1.81 18.83
C ALA A 74 -2.63 0.27 18.83
N HIS A 75 -2.88 -0.35 17.68
CA HIS A 75 -2.94 -1.80 17.55
C HIS A 75 -1.57 -2.47 17.73
N GLY A 76 -0.49 -1.88 17.18
CA GLY A 76 0.89 -2.36 17.31
C GLY A 76 1.20 -3.69 16.61
N GLY A 77 0.21 -4.38 16.05
CA GLY A 77 0.34 -5.68 15.38
C GLY A 77 0.14 -5.61 13.86
N VAL A 78 -0.01 -4.41 13.28
CA VAL A 78 -0.09 -4.26 11.82
C VAL A 78 1.28 -4.50 11.22
N GLN A 79 1.42 -5.60 10.50
CA GLN A 79 2.68 -6.05 9.90
C GLN A 79 3.02 -5.28 8.63
N LEU A 80 2.00 -4.86 7.86
CA LEU A 80 2.16 -4.17 6.61
C LEU A 80 0.83 -3.57 6.14
N ILE A 81 0.93 -2.43 5.47
CA ILE A 81 -0.16 -1.84 4.68
C ILE A 81 0.23 -1.96 3.21
N ALA A 82 -0.50 -2.75 2.44
CA ALA A 82 -0.31 -2.88 1.01
C ALA A 82 -1.23 -1.93 0.25
N ALA A 83 -0.71 -1.27 -0.76
CA ALA A 83 -1.48 -0.36 -1.60
C ALA A 83 -1.08 -0.47 -3.08
N GLY A 84 -1.87 0.15 -3.95
CA GLY A 84 -1.62 0.25 -5.38
C GLY A 84 -1.59 1.69 -5.87
N TYR A 85 -2.33 1.96 -6.94
CA TYR A 85 -2.62 3.27 -7.51
C TYR A 85 -1.44 4.01 -8.15
N MET A 86 -0.27 4.04 -7.52
CA MET A 86 0.88 4.85 -7.94
C MET A 86 1.63 4.26 -9.14
N HIS A 87 1.32 3.02 -9.54
CA HIS A 87 2.00 2.31 -10.61
C HIS A 87 3.53 2.35 -10.48
N ARG A 88 4.05 2.32 -9.25
CA ARG A 88 5.48 2.23 -8.91
C ARG A 88 5.66 1.49 -7.60
N GLY A 89 6.77 0.77 -7.49
CA GLY A 89 7.18 0.20 -6.21
C GLY A 89 7.66 1.31 -5.27
N ILE A 90 6.91 1.56 -4.18
CA ILE A 90 7.24 2.57 -3.18
C ILE A 90 7.18 1.93 -1.80
N VAL A 91 8.14 2.24 -0.95
CA VAL A 91 8.16 1.79 0.44
C VAL A 91 8.19 3.02 1.35
N GLY A 92 7.30 3.02 2.32
CA GLY A 92 7.21 4.06 3.34
C GLY A 92 6.69 3.48 4.66
N ALA A 93 6.15 4.34 5.53
CA ALA A 93 5.57 3.90 6.79
C ALA A 93 4.39 4.77 7.20
N LEU A 94 3.45 4.19 7.96
CA LEU A 94 2.33 4.88 8.58
C LEU A 94 2.05 4.26 9.96
N GLY A 95 1.97 5.09 11.01
CA GLY A 95 1.65 4.63 12.35
C GLY A 95 2.61 3.58 12.93
N GLY A 96 3.84 3.49 12.40
CA GLY A 96 4.84 2.49 12.78
C GLY A 96 4.82 1.22 11.92
N ALA A 97 3.79 1.01 11.09
CA ALA A 97 3.75 -0.11 10.14
C ALA A 97 4.38 0.26 8.79
N PRO A 98 5.10 -0.66 8.13
CA PRO A 98 5.53 -0.49 6.74
C PRO A 98 4.34 -0.28 5.81
N VAL A 99 4.50 0.61 4.83
CA VAL A 99 3.57 0.78 3.70
C VAL A 99 4.31 0.37 2.43
N VAL A 100 3.74 -0.57 1.69
CA VAL A 100 4.29 -1.03 0.41
C VAL A 100 3.26 -0.77 -0.68
N VAL A 101 3.64 0.07 -1.63
CA VAL A 101 2.85 0.30 -2.85
C VAL A 101 3.38 -0.63 -3.92
N ALA A 102 2.50 -1.45 -4.48
CA ALA A 102 2.87 -2.38 -5.53
C ALA A 102 3.04 -1.63 -6.87
N PRO A 103 4.05 -2.00 -7.67
CA PRO A 103 4.14 -1.55 -9.05
C PRO A 103 2.98 -2.10 -9.88
N SER A 104 2.79 -1.58 -11.07
CA SER A 104 1.71 -2.00 -11.97
C SER A 104 2.09 -3.27 -12.75
N CYS A 105 1.09 -4.13 -12.97
CA CYS A 105 1.18 -5.27 -13.88
C CYS A 105 0.94 -4.89 -15.36
N SER A 106 0.82 -3.61 -15.66
CA SER A 106 0.64 -3.05 -17.01
C SER A 106 1.78 -2.07 -17.32
N HIS A 107 1.55 -0.78 -17.15
CA HIS A 107 2.53 0.28 -17.35
C HIS A 107 2.90 0.91 -16.00
N GLN A 108 4.06 1.55 -15.93
CA GLN A 108 4.45 2.32 -14.77
C GLN A 108 4.22 3.82 -15.03
N LEU A 109 4.15 4.62 -13.98
CA LEU A 109 4.27 6.08 -14.09
C LEU A 109 5.74 6.46 -14.04
N ALA A 110 6.15 7.40 -14.89
CA ALA A 110 7.51 7.93 -14.86
C ALA A 110 7.80 8.58 -13.51
N LEU A 111 8.96 8.30 -12.93
CA LEU A 111 9.36 8.91 -11.67
C LEU A 111 9.74 10.37 -11.89
N ASP A 112 8.88 11.27 -11.46
CA ASP A 112 9.13 12.72 -11.50
C ASP A 112 8.85 13.33 -10.12
N LEU A 113 9.92 13.68 -9.41
CA LEU A 113 9.89 14.26 -8.07
C LEU A 113 9.99 15.80 -8.07
N ARG A 114 9.92 16.43 -9.24
CA ARG A 114 9.92 17.89 -9.33
C ARG A 114 8.61 18.46 -8.78
N PRO A 115 8.62 19.64 -8.14
CA PRO A 115 7.39 20.24 -7.59
C PRO A 115 6.25 20.46 -8.60
N GLN A 116 6.60 20.69 -9.88
CA GLN A 116 5.64 20.83 -11.01
C GLN A 116 5.70 19.61 -11.94
N GLY A 117 6.17 18.47 -11.43
CA GLY A 117 6.22 17.22 -12.18
C GLY A 117 4.83 16.80 -12.65
N GLY A 118 4.71 16.45 -13.92
CA GLY A 118 3.48 15.97 -14.54
C GLY A 118 3.36 14.45 -14.53
N LEU A 119 2.17 13.95 -14.87
CA LEU A 119 1.97 12.52 -15.11
C LEU A 119 2.48 12.14 -16.49
N ALA A 120 3.32 11.11 -16.53
CA ALA A 120 3.75 10.46 -17.76
C ALA A 120 3.78 8.95 -17.56
N VAL A 121 3.42 8.22 -18.61
CA VAL A 121 3.47 6.76 -18.64
C VAL A 121 4.83 6.32 -19.16
N GLN A 122 5.39 5.28 -18.56
CA GLN A 122 6.62 4.64 -18.98
C GLN A 122 6.40 3.12 -19.08
N MET A 123 6.80 2.53 -20.19
CA MET A 123 6.65 1.10 -20.46
C MET A 123 7.79 0.30 -19.83
N GLU A 124 8.05 0.53 -18.55
CA GLU A 124 8.93 -0.32 -17.75
C GLU A 124 8.31 -1.73 -17.59
N PRO A 125 9.11 -2.77 -17.37
CA PRO A 125 8.58 -4.11 -17.23
C PRO A 125 7.49 -4.22 -16.16
N PRO A 126 6.35 -4.89 -16.45
CA PRO A 126 5.27 -5.06 -15.48
C PRO A 126 5.71 -5.94 -14.31
N GLN A 127 5.25 -5.58 -13.11
CA GLN A 127 5.61 -6.26 -11.88
C GLN A 127 4.40 -6.46 -10.97
N VAL A 128 4.54 -7.38 -10.02
CA VAL A 128 3.58 -7.62 -8.93
C VAL A 128 4.30 -7.64 -7.59
N GLY A 129 3.60 -7.30 -6.53
CA GLY A 129 4.05 -7.49 -5.16
C GLY A 129 3.65 -8.89 -4.68
N LEU A 130 4.64 -9.72 -4.35
CA LEU A 130 4.45 -11.04 -3.74
C LEU A 130 4.73 -10.95 -2.24
N TYR A 131 3.72 -11.22 -1.41
CA TYR A 131 3.83 -11.15 0.04
C TYR A 131 3.96 -12.56 0.62
N ARG A 132 5.04 -12.78 1.38
CA ARG A 132 5.28 -14.03 2.11
C ARG A 132 5.18 -13.75 3.61
N TRP A 133 4.36 -14.54 4.29
CA TRP A 133 4.17 -14.48 5.74
C TRP A 133 4.60 -15.77 6.42
N THR A 134 5.32 -15.65 7.53
CA THR A 134 5.48 -16.72 8.52
C THR A 134 5.37 -16.15 9.92
N PRO A 135 4.90 -16.94 10.90
CA PRO A 135 4.86 -16.48 12.30
C PRO A 135 6.25 -16.17 12.88
N GLN A 136 7.30 -16.77 12.34
CA GLN A 136 8.69 -16.62 12.82
C GLN A 136 9.38 -15.40 12.23
N ASP A 137 9.21 -15.18 10.92
CA ASP A 137 9.95 -14.16 10.18
C ASP A 137 9.16 -12.88 9.94
N GLY A 138 7.82 -12.92 10.20
CA GLY A 138 6.93 -11.82 9.86
C GLY A 138 6.57 -11.79 8.37
N LEU A 139 6.32 -10.58 7.83
CA LEU A 139 5.85 -10.36 6.46
C LEU A 139 6.97 -9.76 5.62
N ALA A 140 7.30 -10.42 4.51
CA ALA A 140 8.22 -9.94 3.48
C ALA A 140 7.46 -9.64 2.18
N CYS A 141 7.87 -8.60 1.45
CA CYS A 141 7.37 -8.30 0.11
C CYS A 141 8.50 -8.42 -0.91
N HIS A 142 8.23 -9.14 -1.99
CA HIS A 142 9.10 -9.24 -3.16
C HIS A 142 8.42 -8.59 -4.35
N PHE A 143 9.13 -7.76 -5.11
CA PHE A 143 8.66 -7.32 -6.41
C PHE A 143 9.15 -8.31 -7.46
N SER A 144 8.22 -8.90 -8.19
CA SER A 144 8.50 -9.90 -9.22
C SER A 144 8.01 -9.43 -10.58
N HIS A 145 8.81 -9.61 -11.60
CA HIS A 145 8.37 -9.35 -12.97
C HIS A 145 7.33 -10.36 -13.42
N VAL A 146 6.33 -9.89 -14.16
CA VAL A 146 5.28 -10.74 -14.76
C VAL A 146 5.81 -11.49 -15.98
N GLN A 147 6.79 -10.88 -16.69
CA GLN A 147 7.41 -11.47 -17.87
C GLN A 147 8.48 -12.50 -17.49
N ALA A 148 8.65 -13.51 -18.35
CA ALA A 148 9.74 -14.46 -18.22
C ALA A 148 11.06 -13.84 -18.70
N TYR A 149 12.14 -14.14 -17.99
CA TYR A 149 13.50 -13.75 -18.33
C TYR A 149 14.39 -15.00 -18.44
N PRO A 150 15.51 -14.95 -19.19
CA PRO A 150 16.46 -16.07 -19.24
C PRO A 150 16.96 -16.47 -17.85
N GLY A 151 17.03 -17.75 -17.57
CA GLY A 151 17.42 -18.31 -16.28
C GLY A 151 16.29 -19.13 -15.64
N PRO A 152 16.44 -19.58 -14.36
CA PRO A 152 17.60 -19.30 -13.48
C PRO A 152 18.88 -20.00 -13.94
N PHE A 153 20.02 -19.33 -13.75
CA PHE A 153 21.33 -19.92 -13.96
C PHE A 153 21.92 -20.27 -12.58
N PRO A 154 22.42 -21.51 -12.37
CA PRO A 154 23.08 -21.89 -11.13
C PRO A 154 24.37 -21.06 -10.93
N VAL A 155 24.63 -20.66 -9.69
CA VAL A 155 25.83 -19.95 -9.25
C VAL A 155 26.70 -20.84 -8.40
#